data_e39fd4722c7382b50f06b5999bc18ee0
#
_entry.id   e39fd4722c7382b50f06b5999bc18ee0
#
_cell.length_a   1.000
_cell.length_b   1.000
_cell.length_c   1.000
_cell.angle_alpha   90.00
_cell.angle_beta   90.00
_cell.angle_gamma   90.00
#
_symmetry.space_group_name_H-M   'P 1'
#
loop_
_entity.id
_entity.type
_entity.pdbx_description
1 polymer ?
#
loop_
_entity_poly.entity_id
_entity_poly.type
_entity_poly.pdbx_seq_one_letter_code
_entity_poly.pdbx_strand_id
1 'polypeptide(L)'
;LDKGWHLAPTNNQDNHKGRWGNANDARDVIITDDFSEAGIYEAIRAMRMYSTEDKNLELTYTVNGLMMGSSIKTEEVSDKLLLEVTVTDPDKTDTISKVEVVVNSGKVVHTWNDPAELAKGILSVSLDPDYSYYFIRVTQGDGDLAVTSPVWVGDTLKLGVSNLVSGTATPVTNEELTLTATLFNSEDADATVKSLTYTTGNTVIGVDKGTDGKGYTLAKSSTLDIPFKYTPTTARVFTVQVTAVVEQNNKEYTFTKTIELDVLDADSLVYIGIDASHYNEYVNGNYKDSMGNFGNLAAEYSVRTVQLNTGDELLAACKNPKFKAIILTAPSRRDDKKIRDPYATYSDAEIKAIADFNAAGGTVILAGWSDYYESYGSFPAADHMAAQQNLLLAAMGSSLRISDDATKDEVRSAVDGVETHRLYFSDYNMANPLNKGVIVDDDHPYDKMYTERFSHYGGASVYVVDANGTPTSKLPDTVSPVVYGHATTYSMDSDGVGVGGAAVPKYAYKENDTRLMVMA
;
A
#
# COMPACT_ATOMS: atom_id res chain seq x y z
N LEU A 1 -10.22 13.40 -13.74
CA LEU A 1 -11.30 14.39 -13.84
C LEU A 1 -10.72 15.81 -13.90
N ASP A 2 -9.90 16.24 -12.93
CA ASP A 2 -9.34 17.62 -12.88
C ASP A 2 -8.58 18.04 -14.14
N LYS A 3 -8.06 17.11 -14.92
CA LYS A 3 -7.41 17.38 -16.22
C LYS A 3 -8.40 17.50 -17.38
N GLY A 4 -9.69 17.64 -17.11
CA GLY A 4 -10.75 17.77 -18.11
C GLY A 4 -11.17 16.46 -18.78
N TRP A 5 -10.77 15.30 -18.25
CA TRP A 5 -11.20 14.01 -18.77
C TRP A 5 -12.59 13.67 -18.24
N HIS A 6 -13.48 13.27 -19.12
CA HIS A 6 -14.75 12.68 -18.77
C HIS A 6 -14.56 11.17 -18.67
N LEU A 7 -14.58 10.65 -17.45
CA LEU A 7 -14.31 9.24 -17.15
C LEU A 7 -15.33 8.72 -16.13
N ALA A 8 -15.79 7.51 -16.36
CA ALA A 8 -16.51 6.72 -15.37
C ALA A 8 -15.54 5.91 -14.51
N PRO A 9 -15.87 5.62 -13.25
CA PRO A 9 -15.09 4.71 -12.42
C PRO A 9 -15.29 3.28 -12.89
N THR A 10 -14.27 2.45 -12.68
CA THR A 10 -14.36 0.99 -12.84
C THR A 10 -13.67 0.30 -11.68
N ASN A 11 -14.21 -0.85 -11.29
CA ASN A 11 -13.61 -1.75 -10.31
C ASN A 11 -13.65 -3.16 -10.86
N ASN A 12 -12.50 -3.78 -11.09
CA ASN A 12 -12.42 -5.11 -11.67
C ASN A 12 -11.71 -6.08 -10.74
N GLN A 13 -11.90 -7.37 -10.99
CA GLN A 13 -11.40 -8.43 -10.14
C GLN A 13 -9.95 -8.83 -10.46
N ASP A 14 -9.32 -8.28 -11.50
CA ASP A 14 -8.00 -8.68 -12.01
C ASP A 14 -7.81 -10.20 -12.08
N ASN A 15 -8.88 -10.91 -12.48
CA ASN A 15 -8.97 -12.35 -12.36
C ASN A 15 -8.29 -13.07 -13.53
N HIS A 16 -7.15 -13.69 -13.26
CA HIS A 16 -6.36 -14.46 -14.22
C HIS A 16 -6.63 -15.98 -14.14
N LYS A 17 -7.58 -16.44 -13.32
CA LYS A 17 -7.77 -17.85 -12.94
C LYS A 17 -9.14 -18.44 -13.34
N GLY A 18 -9.86 -17.79 -14.23
CA GLY A 18 -11.16 -18.27 -14.72
C GLY A 18 -12.32 -18.19 -13.68
N ARG A 19 -12.15 -17.44 -12.59
CA ARG A 19 -13.17 -17.23 -11.55
C ARG A 19 -13.89 -15.91 -11.76
N TRP A 20 -14.32 -15.65 -12.97
CA TRP A 20 -14.96 -14.40 -13.36
C TRP A 20 -16.30 -14.20 -12.63
N GLY A 21 -16.48 -13.01 -12.06
CA GLY A 21 -17.65 -12.62 -11.31
C GLY A 21 -17.72 -13.12 -9.85
N ASN A 22 -16.78 -13.96 -9.40
CA ASN A 22 -16.78 -14.52 -8.06
C ASN A 22 -15.38 -14.61 -7.41
N ALA A 23 -14.41 -13.85 -7.93
CA ALA A 23 -13.08 -13.79 -7.34
C ALA A 23 -13.04 -12.87 -6.11
N ASN A 24 -13.86 -11.84 -6.10
CA ASN A 24 -14.17 -10.92 -5.00
C ASN A 24 -15.56 -10.30 -5.22
N ASP A 25 -15.98 -9.39 -4.36
CA ASP A 25 -17.29 -8.75 -4.43
C ASP A 25 -17.31 -7.42 -5.22
N ALA A 26 -16.16 -7.01 -5.80
CA ALA A 26 -16.07 -5.84 -6.65
C ALA A 26 -16.94 -5.96 -7.91
N ARG A 27 -17.67 -4.89 -8.22
CA ARG A 27 -18.59 -4.80 -9.38
C ARG A 27 -18.47 -3.45 -10.08
N ASP A 28 -18.65 -3.50 -11.40
CA ASP A 28 -19.09 -2.35 -12.19
C ASP A 28 -20.60 -2.49 -12.41
N VAL A 29 -21.34 -1.50 -11.96
CA VAL A 29 -22.81 -1.48 -12.10
C VAL A 29 -23.21 -0.52 -13.20
N ILE A 30 -23.99 -1.01 -14.15
CA ILE A 30 -24.47 -0.27 -15.31
C ILE A 30 -25.96 -0.04 -15.14
N ILE A 31 -26.41 1.22 -15.29
CA ILE A 31 -27.79 1.62 -15.13
C ILE A 31 -28.44 1.77 -16.51
N THR A 32 -29.39 0.89 -16.82
CA THR A 32 -30.12 0.87 -18.10
C THR A 32 -31.53 0.33 -17.94
N ASP A 33 -32.47 0.86 -18.71
CA ASP A 33 -33.85 0.33 -18.84
C ASP A 33 -33.94 -0.72 -19.95
N ASP A 34 -32.91 -0.84 -20.80
CA ASP A 34 -32.84 -1.81 -21.88
C ASP A 34 -31.73 -2.83 -21.60
N PHE A 35 -32.11 -4.01 -21.10
CA PHE A 35 -31.17 -5.11 -20.82
C PHE A 35 -30.82 -5.90 -22.09
N SER A 36 -30.56 -5.18 -23.20
CA SER A 36 -29.98 -5.73 -24.41
C SER A 36 -28.49 -5.36 -24.51
N GLU A 37 -27.75 -6.02 -25.38
CA GLU A 37 -26.36 -5.64 -25.68
C GLU A 37 -26.25 -4.17 -26.11
N ALA A 38 -27.17 -3.70 -26.94
CA ALA A 38 -27.21 -2.32 -27.41
C ALA A 38 -27.46 -1.33 -26.26
N GLY A 39 -28.41 -1.64 -25.36
CA GLY A 39 -28.73 -0.81 -24.21
C GLY A 39 -27.59 -0.75 -23.19
N ILE A 40 -26.91 -1.87 -22.95
CA ILE A 40 -25.71 -1.92 -22.08
C ILE A 40 -24.59 -1.04 -22.67
N TYR A 41 -24.27 -1.18 -23.94
CA TYR A 41 -23.24 -0.34 -24.58
C TYR A 41 -23.60 1.15 -24.64
N GLU A 42 -24.89 1.46 -24.78
CA GLU A 42 -25.37 2.84 -24.73
C GLU A 42 -25.17 3.44 -23.35
N ALA A 43 -25.54 2.70 -22.28
CA ALA A 43 -25.38 3.13 -20.91
C ALA A 43 -23.89 3.31 -20.53
N ILE A 44 -23.00 2.41 -20.98
CA ILE A 44 -21.55 2.55 -20.80
C ILE A 44 -21.04 3.82 -21.50
N ARG A 45 -21.42 4.07 -22.75
CA ARG A 45 -21.02 5.28 -23.49
C ARG A 45 -21.55 6.55 -22.85
N ALA A 46 -22.73 6.49 -22.27
CA ALA A 46 -23.33 7.58 -21.51
C ALA A 46 -22.78 7.68 -20.08
N MET A 47 -21.85 6.79 -19.68
CA MET A 47 -21.27 6.72 -18.33
C MET A 47 -22.32 6.64 -17.22
N ARG A 48 -23.48 6.03 -17.48
CA ARG A 48 -24.48 5.75 -16.45
C ARG A 48 -24.06 4.52 -15.66
N MET A 49 -23.06 4.69 -14.82
CA MET A 49 -22.44 3.60 -14.07
C MET A 49 -21.76 4.06 -12.80
N TYR A 50 -21.57 3.11 -11.89
CA TYR A 50 -20.74 3.29 -10.70
C TYR A 50 -19.91 2.03 -10.45
N SER A 51 -18.83 2.17 -9.71
CA SER A 51 -18.05 1.04 -9.19
C SER A 51 -18.31 0.84 -7.71
N THR A 52 -18.28 -0.39 -7.24
CA THR A 52 -18.46 -0.75 -5.84
C THR A 52 -17.60 -1.94 -5.45
N GLU A 53 -17.21 -2.01 -4.19
CA GLU A 53 -16.52 -3.16 -3.59
C GLU A 53 -17.52 -4.18 -3.05
N ASP A 54 -18.78 -3.78 -2.86
CA ASP A 54 -19.91 -4.65 -2.52
C ASP A 54 -20.61 -5.22 -3.77
N LYS A 55 -21.10 -6.46 -3.66
CA LYS A 55 -21.70 -7.21 -4.78
C LYS A 55 -23.09 -6.75 -5.19
N ASN A 56 -23.87 -6.08 -4.31
CA ASN A 56 -25.28 -5.81 -4.49
C ASN A 56 -25.75 -4.43 -4.00
N LEU A 57 -24.85 -3.52 -3.62
CA LEU A 57 -25.17 -2.14 -3.31
C LEU A 57 -25.86 -1.46 -4.49
N GLU A 58 -27.03 -0.84 -4.26
CA GLU A 58 -27.79 -0.08 -5.25
C GLU A 58 -27.57 1.43 -5.03
N LEU A 59 -27.04 2.10 -6.06
CA LEU A 59 -26.69 3.53 -5.98
C LEU A 59 -27.07 4.25 -7.27
N THR A 60 -27.84 5.31 -7.13
CA THR A 60 -28.10 6.27 -8.22
C THR A 60 -27.98 7.70 -7.72
N TYR A 61 -27.60 8.63 -8.60
CA TYR A 61 -27.72 10.03 -8.27
C TYR A 61 -27.97 10.89 -9.50
N THR A 62 -28.60 12.04 -9.26
CA THR A 62 -28.89 13.06 -10.28
C THR A 62 -28.41 14.43 -9.82
N VAL A 63 -28.13 15.30 -10.78
CA VAL A 63 -27.96 16.75 -10.58
C VAL A 63 -28.99 17.47 -11.43
N ASN A 64 -29.91 18.21 -10.81
CA ASN A 64 -31.05 18.86 -11.47
C ASN A 64 -31.87 17.86 -12.34
N GLY A 65 -32.02 16.62 -11.85
CA GLY A 65 -32.72 15.55 -12.56
C GLY A 65 -31.91 14.87 -13.68
N LEU A 66 -30.70 15.32 -13.98
CA LEU A 66 -29.82 14.67 -14.94
C LEU A 66 -29.00 13.57 -14.26
N MET A 67 -29.08 12.35 -14.81
CA MET A 67 -28.39 11.17 -14.27
C MET A 67 -26.86 11.30 -14.31
N MET A 68 -26.17 10.61 -13.40
CA MET A 68 -24.71 10.44 -13.47
C MET A 68 -24.24 10.12 -14.90
N GLY A 69 -23.06 10.64 -15.27
CA GLY A 69 -22.52 10.55 -16.64
C GLY A 69 -22.95 11.73 -17.54
N SER A 70 -23.92 12.53 -17.14
CA SER A 70 -24.40 13.68 -17.92
C SER A 70 -23.47 14.88 -17.80
N SER A 71 -23.62 15.83 -18.77
CA SER A 71 -22.98 17.15 -18.74
C SER A 71 -24.04 18.24 -18.82
N ILE A 72 -23.93 19.22 -17.94
CA ILE A 72 -24.73 20.47 -17.95
C ILE A 72 -23.88 21.51 -18.66
N LYS A 73 -24.35 22.05 -19.77
CA LYS A 73 -23.61 23.10 -20.51
C LYS A 73 -23.58 24.40 -19.69
N THR A 74 -22.58 25.24 -19.97
CA THR A 74 -22.39 26.51 -19.26
C THR A 74 -23.64 27.39 -19.27
N GLU A 75 -24.35 27.47 -20.40
CA GLU A 75 -25.57 28.23 -20.56
C GLU A 75 -26.81 27.62 -19.87
N GLU A 76 -26.71 26.36 -19.44
CA GLU A 76 -27.79 25.61 -18.77
C GLU A 76 -27.57 25.53 -17.23
N VAL A 77 -26.43 26.06 -16.73
CA VAL A 77 -26.10 26.02 -15.30
C VAL A 77 -27.05 26.96 -14.53
N SER A 78 -27.78 26.40 -13.59
CA SER A 78 -28.68 27.15 -12.69
C SER A 78 -27.92 27.75 -11.50
N ASP A 79 -28.54 28.73 -10.81
CA ASP A 79 -27.95 29.35 -9.61
C ASP A 79 -27.71 28.37 -8.47
N LYS A 80 -28.42 27.25 -8.45
CA LYS A 80 -28.25 26.15 -7.50
C LYS A 80 -28.34 24.81 -8.23
N LEU A 81 -27.56 23.88 -7.77
CA LEU A 81 -27.58 22.48 -8.20
C LEU A 81 -28.29 21.65 -7.14
N LEU A 82 -29.42 21.03 -7.49
CA LEU A 82 -30.07 20.05 -6.63
C LEU A 82 -29.46 18.67 -6.91
N LEU A 83 -28.76 18.13 -5.94
CA LEU A 83 -28.25 16.76 -5.97
C LEU A 83 -29.22 15.86 -5.20
N GLU A 84 -29.65 14.78 -5.83
CA GLU A 84 -30.50 13.75 -5.24
C GLU A 84 -29.79 12.39 -5.37
N VAL A 85 -29.66 11.69 -4.25
CA VAL A 85 -28.96 10.40 -4.15
C VAL A 85 -29.91 9.35 -3.62
N THR A 86 -30.00 8.22 -4.30
CA THR A 86 -30.66 7.02 -3.78
C THR A 86 -29.59 5.97 -3.54
N VAL A 87 -29.48 5.48 -2.31
CA VAL A 87 -28.53 4.44 -1.91
C VAL A 87 -29.22 3.45 -0.99
N THR A 88 -29.16 2.18 -1.34
CA THR A 88 -29.72 1.08 -0.55
C THR A 88 -28.85 -0.15 -0.67
N ASP A 89 -28.83 -0.93 0.40
CA ASP A 89 -28.22 -2.25 0.40
C ASP A 89 -29.27 -3.30 0.74
N PRO A 90 -29.43 -4.35 -0.09
CA PRO A 90 -30.32 -5.46 0.19
C PRO A 90 -29.90 -6.28 1.42
N ASP A 91 -28.62 -6.33 1.73
CA ASP A 91 -28.08 -7.06 2.87
C ASP A 91 -28.20 -6.21 4.15
N LYS A 92 -29.03 -6.66 5.08
CA LYS A 92 -29.36 -5.90 6.30
C LYS A 92 -28.18 -5.70 7.25
N THR A 93 -27.12 -6.47 7.09
CA THR A 93 -25.86 -6.38 7.85
C THR A 93 -24.94 -5.32 7.31
N ASP A 94 -25.06 -5.01 6.00
CA ASP A 94 -24.24 -4.01 5.34
C ASP A 94 -24.93 -2.65 5.40
N THR A 95 -24.48 -1.85 6.36
CA THR A 95 -25.06 -0.53 6.61
C THR A 95 -24.30 0.55 5.86
N ILE A 96 -25.01 1.56 5.39
CA ILE A 96 -24.36 2.75 4.85
C ILE A 96 -23.86 3.59 6.04
N SER A 97 -22.57 3.82 6.13
CA SER A 97 -21.96 4.61 7.20
C SER A 97 -21.77 6.08 6.83
N LYS A 98 -21.57 6.37 5.54
CA LYS A 98 -21.31 7.72 5.06
C LYS A 98 -21.60 7.85 3.56
N VAL A 99 -22.18 8.99 3.16
CA VAL A 99 -22.33 9.41 1.77
C VAL A 99 -21.76 10.80 1.60
N GLU A 100 -20.92 11.01 0.59
CA GLU A 100 -20.19 12.26 0.38
C GLU A 100 -20.39 12.77 -1.05
N VAL A 101 -20.55 14.08 -1.18
CA VAL A 101 -20.46 14.78 -2.48
C VAL A 101 -19.03 15.23 -2.67
N VAL A 102 -18.38 14.72 -3.69
CA VAL A 102 -16.98 14.99 -4.00
C VAL A 102 -16.89 15.79 -5.31
N VAL A 103 -16.01 16.77 -5.33
CA VAL A 103 -15.81 17.70 -6.44
C VAL A 103 -14.33 17.80 -6.81
N ASN A 104 -13.97 18.80 -7.62
CA ASN A 104 -12.61 19.06 -8.10
C ASN A 104 -11.55 18.83 -6.99
N SER A 105 -10.47 18.19 -7.39
CA SER A 105 -9.32 17.87 -6.53
C SER A 105 -9.65 16.97 -5.34
N GLY A 106 -10.75 16.21 -5.41
CA GLY A 106 -11.17 15.29 -4.35
C GLY A 106 -11.73 15.99 -3.11
N LYS A 107 -12.09 17.28 -3.24
CA LYS A 107 -12.68 18.03 -2.14
C LYS A 107 -14.09 17.53 -1.83
N VAL A 108 -14.38 17.25 -0.55
CA VAL A 108 -15.72 16.93 -0.07
C VAL A 108 -16.44 18.26 0.24
N VAL A 109 -17.62 18.45 -0.36
CA VAL A 109 -18.43 19.66 -0.18
C VAL A 109 -19.71 19.42 0.62
N HIS A 110 -20.11 18.16 0.76
CA HIS A 110 -21.22 17.77 1.63
C HIS A 110 -21.05 16.33 2.10
N THR A 111 -21.52 16.03 3.31
CA THR A 111 -21.46 14.70 3.92
C THR A 111 -22.75 14.39 4.66
N TRP A 112 -23.34 13.23 4.37
CA TRP A 112 -24.39 12.61 5.19
C TRP A 112 -23.74 11.49 6.01
N ASN A 113 -23.85 11.57 7.32
CA ASN A 113 -23.33 10.57 8.27
C ASN A 113 -24.25 10.34 9.48
N ASP A 114 -25.44 10.94 9.48
CA ASP A 114 -26.48 10.65 10.46
C ASP A 114 -27.17 9.31 10.08
N PRO A 115 -27.10 8.28 10.93
CA PRO A 115 -27.71 6.97 10.64
C PRO A 115 -29.21 7.04 10.37
N ALA A 116 -29.95 7.96 11.00
CA ALA A 116 -31.39 8.11 10.79
C ALA A 116 -31.72 8.75 9.44
N GLU A 117 -30.82 9.59 8.91
CA GLU A 117 -30.94 10.14 7.57
C GLU A 117 -30.53 9.12 6.51
N LEU A 118 -29.41 8.45 6.69
CA LEU A 118 -28.91 7.40 5.80
C LEU A 118 -29.90 6.24 5.66
N ALA A 119 -30.56 5.84 6.75
CA ALA A 119 -31.56 4.77 6.73
C ALA A 119 -32.80 5.06 5.87
N LYS A 120 -33.01 6.31 5.43
CA LYS A 120 -34.10 6.65 4.50
C LYS A 120 -33.79 6.19 3.07
N GLY A 121 -32.51 5.97 2.75
CA GLY A 121 -32.06 5.57 1.41
C GLY A 121 -32.20 6.65 0.33
N ILE A 122 -32.78 7.82 0.66
CA ILE A 122 -32.99 8.97 -0.24
C ILE A 122 -32.44 10.21 0.45
N LEU A 123 -31.43 10.83 -0.19
CA LEU A 123 -30.73 11.99 0.32
C LEU A 123 -30.78 13.11 -0.70
N SER A 124 -30.79 14.36 -0.26
CA SER A 124 -30.75 15.50 -1.17
C SER A 124 -30.02 16.69 -0.56
N VAL A 125 -29.32 17.45 -1.41
CA VAL A 125 -28.66 18.71 -1.03
C VAL A 125 -28.68 19.69 -2.18
N SER A 126 -28.79 20.99 -1.86
CA SER A 126 -28.69 22.07 -2.82
C SER A 126 -27.34 22.79 -2.64
N LEU A 127 -26.52 22.82 -3.68
CA LEU A 127 -25.17 23.38 -3.68
C LEU A 127 -25.05 24.53 -4.70
N ASP A 128 -24.04 25.37 -4.51
CA ASP A 128 -23.65 26.37 -5.51
C ASP A 128 -22.88 25.68 -6.65
N PRO A 129 -23.01 26.15 -7.91
CA PRO A 129 -22.32 25.54 -9.07
C PRO A 129 -20.85 25.99 -9.17
N ASP A 130 -20.10 25.88 -8.07
CA ASP A 130 -18.73 26.38 -7.96
C ASP A 130 -17.67 25.45 -8.55
N TYR A 131 -18.07 24.23 -8.94
CA TYR A 131 -17.16 23.18 -9.37
C TYR A 131 -17.55 22.63 -10.74
N SER A 132 -16.56 22.10 -11.47
CA SER A 132 -16.75 21.61 -12.83
C SER A 132 -17.24 20.15 -12.92
N TYR A 133 -17.28 19.44 -11.80
CA TYR A 133 -17.91 18.12 -11.71
C TYR A 133 -18.28 17.80 -10.26
N TYR A 134 -19.29 16.93 -10.12
CA TYR A 134 -19.78 16.40 -8.86
C TYR A 134 -19.94 14.90 -9.00
N PHE A 135 -19.55 14.12 -8.00
CA PHE A 135 -19.82 12.70 -7.91
C PHE A 135 -20.07 12.26 -6.47
N ILE A 136 -20.64 11.07 -6.31
CA ILE A 136 -20.96 10.51 -4.99
C ILE A 136 -19.95 9.44 -4.62
N ARG A 137 -19.50 9.49 -3.38
CA ARG A 137 -18.73 8.42 -2.73
C ARG A 137 -19.52 7.91 -1.54
N VAL A 138 -19.73 6.60 -1.49
CA VAL A 138 -20.39 5.89 -0.38
C VAL A 138 -19.34 5.09 0.36
N THR A 139 -19.44 5.05 1.69
CA THR A 139 -18.68 4.15 2.55
C THR A 139 -19.67 3.32 3.35
N GLN A 140 -19.50 2.00 3.36
CA GLN A 140 -20.31 1.05 4.15
C GLN A 140 -19.69 0.82 5.54
N GLY A 141 -20.40 0.15 6.41
CA GLY A 141 -20.01 -0.05 7.81
C GLY A 141 -18.80 -0.97 7.98
N ASP A 142 -18.57 -1.86 7.05
CA ASP A 142 -17.39 -2.74 6.95
C ASP A 142 -16.18 -2.11 6.26
N GLY A 143 -16.38 -0.91 5.67
CA GLY A 143 -15.33 -0.15 5.00
C GLY A 143 -15.38 -0.20 3.48
N ASP A 144 -16.27 -0.98 2.88
CA ASP A 144 -16.45 -1.07 1.44
C ASP A 144 -16.85 0.29 0.84
N LEU A 145 -16.34 0.57 -0.36
CA LEU A 145 -16.51 1.84 -1.05
C LEU A 145 -17.31 1.67 -2.34
N ALA A 146 -18.14 2.67 -2.64
CA ALA A 146 -18.71 2.84 -3.96
C ALA A 146 -18.52 4.27 -4.47
N VAL A 147 -18.30 4.42 -5.80
CA VAL A 147 -18.04 5.70 -6.45
C VAL A 147 -18.83 5.77 -7.75
N THR A 148 -19.58 6.87 -7.94
CA THR A 148 -20.37 7.10 -9.15
C THR A 148 -19.58 7.77 -10.26
N SER A 149 -20.06 7.64 -11.49
CA SER A 149 -19.68 8.56 -12.55
C SER A 149 -20.07 10.00 -12.17
N PRO A 150 -19.26 11.01 -12.56
CA PRO A 150 -19.59 12.41 -12.32
C PRO A 150 -20.79 12.90 -13.15
N VAL A 151 -21.41 13.99 -12.69
CA VAL A 151 -22.09 14.96 -13.56
C VAL A 151 -21.16 16.15 -13.74
N TRP A 152 -20.85 16.50 -14.98
CA TRP A 152 -20.02 17.66 -15.31
C TRP A 152 -20.89 18.91 -15.44
N VAL A 153 -20.38 20.06 -14.95
CA VAL A 153 -21.12 21.31 -14.87
C VAL A 153 -20.30 22.43 -15.49
N GLY A 154 -20.84 23.03 -16.55
CA GLY A 154 -20.17 24.08 -17.32
C GLY A 154 -18.92 23.60 -18.04
N ASP A 155 -18.08 24.54 -18.43
CA ASP A 155 -16.80 24.24 -19.08
C ASP A 155 -15.79 23.71 -18.05
N THR A 156 -15.24 22.55 -18.32
CA THR A 156 -14.21 21.95 -17.45
C THR A 156 -12.91 22.72 -17.62
N LEU A 157 -12.46 23.38 -16.58
CA LEU A 157 -11.13 24.00 -16.56
C LEU A 157 -10.06 22.93 -16.51
N LYS A 158 -9.21 22.91 -17.52
CA LYS A 158 -8.14 21.91 -17.70
C LYS A 158 -6.78 22.38 -17.18
N LEU A 159 -6.81 23.18 -16.12
CA LEU A 159 -5.65 23.81 -15.47
C LEU A 159 -5.86 23.79 -13.97
N GLY A 160 -4.82 23.49 -13.16
CA GLY A 160 -5.00 23.48 -11.72
C GLY A 160 -3.84 22.88 -10.92
N VAL A 161 -4.09 22.66 -9.63
CA VAL A 161 -3.21 21.92 -8.70
C VAL A 161 -3.80 20.53 -8.47
N SER A 162 -3.14 19.50 -8.93
CA SER A 162 -3.62 18.11 -8.79
C SER A 162 -3.23 17.50 -7.45
N ASN A 163 -2.05 17.87 -6.90
CA ASN A 163 -1.56 17.23 -5.68
C ASN A 163 -0.73 18.20 -4.81
N LEU A 164 -0.68 17.88 -3.51
CA LEU A 164 0.28 18.41 -2.55
C LEU A 164 0.69 17.26 -1.64
N VAL A 165 1.95 16.85 -1.70
CA VAL A 165 2.47 15.70 -0.96
C VAL A 165 3.64 16.07 -0.08
N SER A 166 3.81 15.33 1.01
CA SER A 166 5.00 15.39 1.87
C SER A 166 6.04 14.39 1.38
N GLY A 167 7.31 14.78 1.36
CA GLY A 167 8.43 13.90 1.07
C GLY A 167 8.73 12.88 2.17
N THR A 168 8.03 12.94 3.31
CA THR A 168 8.14 11.98 4.40
C THR A 168 6.76 11.69 4.99
N ALA A 169 6.51 10.42 5.33
CA ALA A 169 5.30 9.99 6.03
C ALA A 169 5.36 10.30 7.54
N THR A 170 6.54 10.58 8.09
CA THR A 170 6.76 10.87 9.51
C THR A 170 7.50 12.20 9.70
N PRO A 171 6.86 13.35 9.38
CA PRO A 171 7.48 14.63 9.63
C PRO A 171 7.72 14.84 11.14
N VAL A 172 8.86 15.42 11.50
CA VAL A 172 9.20 15.70 12.90
C VAL A 172 9.59 17.15 13.09
N THR A 173 9.52 17.61 14.34
CA THR A 173 9.96 18.95 14.71
C THR A 173 11.43 19.17 14.42
N ASN A 174 11.76 20.39 13.93
CA ASN A 174 13.11 20.87 13.64
C ASN A 174 13.86 20.07 12.54
N GLU A 175 13.15 19.25 11.77
CA GLU A 175 13.68 18.59 10.57
C GLU A 175 13.04 19.22 9.33
N GLU A 176 13.86 19.56 8.32
CA GLU A 176 13.36 20.10 7.06
C GLU A 176 12.66 19.00 6.26
N LEU A 177 11.40 19.23 5.87
CA LEU A 177 10.68 18.39 4.95
C LEU A 177 10.41 19.14 3.65
N THR A 178 10.23 18.38 2.57
CA THR A 178 9.84 18.93 1.27
C THR A 178 8.35 18.66 1.03
N LEU A 179 7.58 19.72 0.79
CA LEU A 179 6.22 19.64 0.28
C LEU A 179 6.27 19.84 -1.24
N THR A 180 5.72 18.94 -2.02
CA THR A 180 5.70 19.06 -3.47
C THR A 180 4.28 19.33 -3.94
N ALA A 181 4.06 20.49 -4.57
CA ALA A 181 2.82 20.81 -5.27
C ALA A 181 2.93 20.41 -6.73
N THR A 182 2.00 19.57 -7.21
CA THR A 182 1.91 19.19 -8.62
C THR A 182 0.82 20.00 -9.30
N LEU A 183 1.20 20.84 -10.27
CA LEU A 183 0.29 21.55 -11.14
C LEU A 183 0.12 20.81 -12.46
N PHE A 184 -1.01 21.00 -13.11
CA PHE A 184 -1.26 20.44 -14.44
C PHE A 184 -1.85 21.49 -15.37
N ASN A 185 -1.54 21.36 -16.66
CA ASN A 185 -2.10 22.14 -17.73
C ASN A 185 -2.43 21.20 -18.89
N SER A 186 -3.72 20.97 -19.12
CA SER A 186 -4.22 20.18 -20.27
C SER A 186 -4.86 21.06 -21.35
N GLU A 187 -4.64 22.37 -21.27
CA GLU A 187 -5.04 23.34 -22.31
C GLU A 187 -4.03 23.36 -23.47
N ASP A 188 -4.41 24.01 -24.56
CA ASP A 188 -3.60 24.10 -25.78
C ASP A 188 -2.55 25.23 -25.74
N ALA A 189 -2.50 26.02 -24.67
CA ALA A 189 -1.57 27.13 -24.47
C ALA A 189 -0.77 26.95 -23.17
N ASP A 190 0.46 27.48 -23.16
CA ASP A 190 1.25 27.56 -21.95
C ASP A 190 0.60 28.48 -20.90
N ALA A 191 0.84 28.18 -19.64
CA ALA A 191 0.43 29.00 -18.51
C ALA A 191 1.65 29.44 -17.68
N THR A 192 1.50 30.48 -16.89
CA THR A 192 2.52 30.97 -15.95
C THR A 192 2.01 30.82 -14.53
N VAL A 193 2.69 30.03 -13.71
CA VAL A 193 2.46 29.98 -12.26
C VAL A 193 3.13 31.19 -11.64
N LYS A 194 2.35 32.21 -11.30
CA LYS A 194 2.87 33.49 -10.76
C LYS A 194 3.41 33.34 -9.34
N SER A 195 2.73 32.53 -8.54
CA SER A 195 3.11 32.29 -7.15
C SER A 195 2.42 31.06 -6.58
N LEU A 196 3.10 30.45 -5.61
CA LEU A 196 2.51 29.49 -4.68
C LEU A 196 2.65 30.06 -3.26
N THR A 197 1.54 30.20 -2.56
CA THR A 197 1.51 30.64 -1.17
C THR A 197 1.13 29.46 -0.29
N TYR A 198 1.99 29.13 0.67
CA TYR A 198 1.75 28.05 1.62
C TYR A 198 1.29 28.63 2.95
N THR A 199 0.20 28.08 3.51
CA THR A 199 -0.38 28.56 4.78
C THR A 199 -0.70 27.40 5.71
N THR A 200 -0.67 27.66 7.03
CA THR A 200 -1.27 26.81 8.07
C THR A 200 -2.30 27.63 8.82
N GLY A 201 -3.57 27.26 8.68
CA GLY A 201 -4.66 28.16 9.10
C GLY A 201 -4.52 29.54 8.43
N ASN A 202 -4.45 30.60 9.23
CA ASN A 202 -4.27 31.96 8.73
C ASN A 202 -2.80 32.44 8.63
N THR A 203 -1.83 31.55 8.93
CA THR A 203 -0.41 31.93 8.95
C THR A 203 0.25 31.51 7.64
N VAL A 204 0.86 32.49 6.95
CA VAL A 204 1.71 32.21 5.78
C VAL A 204 3.04 31.63 6.25
N ILE A 205 3.37 30.42 5.78
CA ILE A 205 4.64 29.73 6.08
C ILE A 205 5.66 29.89 4.96
N GLY A 206 5.23 30.31 3.77
CA GLY A 206 6.13 30.68 2.69
C GLY A 206 5.41 31.08 1.41
N VAL A 207 6.15 31.76 0.54
CA VAL A 207 5.70 32.17 -0.79
C VAL A 207 6.80 31.85 -1.78
N ASP A 208 6.48 31.08 -2.80
CA ASP A 208 7.38 30.75 -3.91
C ASP A 208 6.91 31.47 -5.18
N LYS A 209 7.82 32.20 -5.82
CA LYS A 209 7.61 32.92 -7.09
C LYS A 209 8.66 32.56 -8.14
N GLY A 210 9.31 31.40 -7.99
CA GLY A 210 10.43 31.02 -8.83
C GLY A 210 11.74 31.75 -8.46
N THR A 211 12.84 31.23 -8.97
CA THR A 211 14.21 31.69 -8.62
C THR A 211 14.49 33.15 -8.99
N ASP A 212 13.83 33.68 -10.04
CA ASP A 212 13.99 35.05 -10.53
C ASP A 212 12.79 35.96 -10.20
N GLY A 213 11.82 35.45 -9.42
CA GLY A 213 10.58 36.15 -9.08
C GLY A 213 9.56 36.26 -10.22
N LYS A 214 9.79 35.57 -11.35
CA LYS A 214 8.88 35.60 -12.53
C LYS A 214 7.93 34.41 -12.55
N GLY A 215 8.00 33.53 -11.56
CA GLY A 215 7.18 32.33 -11.48
C GLY A 215 7.76 31.17 -12.30
N TYR A 216 6.88 30.26 -12.70
CA TYR A 216 7.23 29.05 -13.45
C TYR A 216 6.41 28.95 -14.72
N THR A 217 7.01 28.45 -15.79
CA THR A 217 6.28 28.07 -17.00
C THR A 217 5.63 26.70 -16.79
N LEU A 218 4.32 26.65 -16.91
CA LEU A 218 3.55 25.42 -16.96
C LEU A 218 3.14 25.16 -18.40
N ALA A 219 3.93 24.37 -19.09
CA ALA A 219 3.74 24.12 -20.51
C ALA A 219 2.38 23.47 -20.81
N LYS A 220 1.86 23.70 -22.00
CA LYS A 220 0.64 23.02 -22.47
C LYS A 220 0.80 21.51 -22.44
N SER A 221 -0.29 20.80 -22.14
CA SER A 221 -0.34 19.33 -22.08
C SER A 221 0.73 18.72 -21.16
N SER A 222 1.05 19.39 -20.04
CA SER A 222 2.09 18.96 -19.11
C SER A 222 1.69 19.04 -17.64
N THR A 223 2.56 18.48 -16.78
CA THR A 223 2.53 18.68 -15.35
C THR A 223 3.84 19.31 -14.89
N LEU A 224 3.81 19.98 -13.73
CA LEU A 224 4.96 20.63 -13.12
C LEU A 224 4.95 20.39 -11.61
N ASP A 225 6.00 19.76 -11.10
CA ASP A 225 6.23 19.57 -9.67
C ASP A 225 7.08 20.71 -9.13
N ILE A 226 6.58 21.40 -8.11
CA ILE A 226 7.28 22.51 -7.47
C ILE A 226 7.50 22.15 -6.00
N PRO A 227 8.78 21.89 -5.61
CA PRO A 227 9.13 21.57 -4.23
C PRO A 227 9.20 22.83 -3.38
N PHE A 228 8.67 22.76 -2.17
CA PHE A 228 8.75 23.80 -1.14
C PHE A 228 9.33 23.21 0.15
N LYS A 229 10.37 23.82 0.70
CA LYS A 229 11.02 23.41 1.94
C LYS A 229 10.36 24.05 3.14
N TYR A 230 10.04 23.22 4.13
CA TYR A 230 9.38 23.64 5.35
C TYR A 230 9.98 22.93 6.57
N THR A 231 10.20 23.65 7.65
CA THR A 231 10.68 23.08 8.92
C THR A 231 9.62 23.34 10.00
N PRO A 232 8.83 22.32 10.39
CA PRO A 232 7.86 22.47 11.47
C PRO A 232 8.59 22.59 12.82
N THR A 233 8.07 23.47 13.69
CA THR A 233 8.67 23.70 15.02
C THR A 233 7.81 23.18 16.18
N THR A 234 6.62 22.66 15.89
CA THR A 234 5.69 22.20 16.91
C THR A 234 5.09 20.86 16.51
N ALA A 235 5.15 19.89 17.43
CA ALA A 235 4.54 18.57 17.27
C ALA A 235 3.02 18.69 17.43
N ARG A 236 2.30 18.45 16.35
CA ARG A 236 0.83 18.43 16.28
C ARG A 236 0.34 18.04 14.89
N VAL A 237 -0.91 17.67 14.82
CA VAL A 237 -1.64 17.58 13.54
C VAL A 237 -2.04 18.98 13.08
N PHE A 238 -1.78 19.31 11.82
CA PHE A 238 -2.24 20.55 11.20
C PHE A 238 -2.31 20.45 9.68
N THR A 239 -3.17 21.26 9.09
CA THR A 239 -3.34 21.33 7.63
C THR A 239 -2.41 22.38 7.03
N VAL A 240 -1.69 22.00 5.99
CA VAL A 240 -1.01 22.94 5.08
C VAL A 240 -1.84 23.09 3.83
N GLN A 241 -2.09 24.34 3.43
CA GLN A 241 -2.73 24.68 2.16
C GLN A 241 -1.72 25.36 1.25
N VAL A 242 -1.63 24.91 0.00
CA VAL A 242 -1.02 25.69 -1.08
C VAL A 242 -2.10 26.42 -1.86
N THR A 243 -1.86 27.71 -2.14
CA THR A 243 -2.65 28.53 -3.03
C THR A 243 -1.78 28.93 -4.22
N ALA A 244 -2.10 28.44 -5.40
CA ALA A 244 -1.41 28.75 -6.65
C ALA A 244 -2.17 29.84 -7.42
N VAL A 245 -1.48 30.90 -7.84
CA VAL A 245 -1.98 31.88 -8.80
C VAL A 245 -1.37 31.58 -10.15
N VAL A 246 -2.20 31.28 -11.14
CA VAL A 246 -1.79 30.87 -12.49
C VAL A 246 -2.41 31.80 -13.51
N GLU A 247 -1.58 32.34 -14.40
CA GLU A 247 -2.03 33.19 -15.53
C GLU A 247 -1.99 32.39 -16.82
N GLN A 248 -3.08 32.42 -17.58
CA GLN A 248 -3.16 31.90 -18.95
C GLN A 248 -4.05 32.81 -19.80
N ASN A 249 -3.63 33.14 -21.00
CA ASN A 249 -4.37 34.01 -21.93
C ASN A 249 -4.79 35.36 -21.31
N ASN A 250 -3.91 35.99 -20.51
CA ASN A 250 -4.14 37.22 -19.76
C ASN A 250 -5.28 37.14 -18.72
N LYS A 251 -5.63 35.94 -18.29
CA LYS A 251 -6.59 35.71 -17.21
C LYS A 251 -5.90 34.99 -16.07
N GLU A 252 -6.10 35.47 -14.85
CA GLU A 252 -5.60 34.84 -13.64
C GLU A 252 -6.63 33.88 -13.05
N TYR A 253 -6.13 32.75 -12.58
CA TYR A 253 -6.89 31.72 -11.87
C TYR A 253 -6.21 31.44 -10.55
N THR A 254 -7.00 31.11 -9.55
CA THR A 254 -6.50 30.72 -8.22
C THR A 254 -6.96 29.32 -7.90
N PHE A 255 -6.00 28.46 -7.56
CA PHE A 255 -6.24 27.05 -7.19
C PHE A 255 -5.71 26.79 -5.80
N THR A 256 -6.37 25.91 -5.06
CA THR A 256 -5.94 25.50 -3.72
C THR A 256 -5.87 24.00 -3.61
N LYS A 257 -4.89 23.51 -2.83
CA LYS A 257 -4.78 22.11 -2.43
C LYS A 257 -4.31 22.05 -0.99
N THR A 258 -4.76 21.05 -0.26
CA THR A 258 -4.41 20.86 1.15
C THR A 258 -3.76 19.51 1.38
N ILE A 259 -2.92 19.44 2.41
CA ILE A 259 -2.41 18.21 3.01
C ILE A 259 -2.50 18.33 4.52
N GLU A 260 -2.89 17.27 5.19
CA GLU A 260 -2.76 17.16 6.64
C GLU A 260 -1.39 16.57 6.98
N LEU A 261 -0.70 17.17 7.92
CA LEU A 261 0.58 16.73 8.44
C LEU A 261 0.43 16.39 9.92
N ASP A 262 0.75 15.16 10.29
CA ASP A 262 0.96 14.77 11.68
C ASP A 262 2.46 14.92 12.00
N VAL A 263 2.81 16.05 12.63
CA VAL A 263 4.19 16.35 12.99
C VAL A 263 4.48 15.82 14.39
N LEU A 264 5.42 14.88 14.46
CA LEU A 264 5.82 14.22 15.70
C LEU A 264 6.95 14.98 16.40
N ASP A 265 7.13 14.71 17.69
CA ASP A 265 8.33 15.13 18.39
C ASP A 265 9.52 14.28 17.90
N ALA A 266 10.62 14.94 17.54
CA ALA A 266 11.81 14.26 17.03
C ALA A 266 12.39 13.21 18.02
N ASP A 267 12.20 13.41 19.34
CA ASP A 267 12.67 12.48 20.36
C ASP A 267 11.74 11.28 20.56
N SER A 268 10.47 11.38 20.15
CA SER A 268 9.50 10.27 20.22
C SER A 268 9.64 9.28 19.06
N LEU A 269 10.29 9.67 17.97
CA LEU A 269 10.37 8.85 16.76
C LEU A 269 11.35 7.69 16.96
N VAL A 270 10.88 6.49 16.66
CA VAL A 270 11.71 5.28 16.60
C VAL A 270 11.95 4.86 15.15
N TYR A 271 13.05 4.15 14.90
CA TYR A 271 13.42 3.72 13.55
C TYR A 271 13.39 2.20 13.43
N ILE A 272 12.93 1.75 12.26
CA ILE A 272 13.14 0.39 11.76
C ILE A 272 14.08 0.50 10.56
N GLY A 273 15.26 -0.11 10.66
CA GLY A 273 16.19 -0.24 9.54
C GLY A 273 15.74 -1.34 8.59
N ILE A 274 15.80 -1.10 7.29
CA ILE A 274 15.55 -2.10 6.26
C ILE A 274 16.83 -2.22 5.43
N ASP A 275 17.49 -3.37 5.52
CA ASP A 275 18.74 -3.61 4.80
C ASP A 275 18.50 -3.64 3.29
N ALA A 276 19.20 -2.79 2.57
CA ALA A 276 19.27 -2.76 1.12
C ALA A 276 20.71 -2.96 0.60
N SER A 277 21.70 -3.02 1.52
CA SER A 277 23.12 -3.18 1.18
C SER A 277 23.43 -4.59 0.64
N HIS A 278 22.64 -5.59 1.03
CA HIS A 278 22.75 -6.98 0.59
C HIS A 278 21.74 -7.35 -0.51
N TYR A 279 21.15 -6.36 -1.19
CA TYR A 279 20.17 -6.53 -2.24
C TYR A 279 18.84 -7.11 -1.76
N ASN A 280 18.10 -6.27 -1.08
CA ASN A 280 16.74 -6.61 -0.68
C ASN A 280 15.79 -6.51 -1.88
N GLU A 281 15.20 -7.62 -2.29
CA GLU A 281 14.28 -7.70 -3.44
C GLU A 281 13.07 -6.79 -3.33
N TYR A 282 12.63 -6.46 -2.11
CA TYR A 282 11.44 -5.64 -1.85
C TYR A 282 11.74 -4.14 -1.73
N VAL A 283 13.01 -3.74 -1.76
CA VAL A 283 13.46 -2.34 -1.59
C VAL A 283 14.22 -1.83 -2.79
N ASN A 284 15.18 -2.58 -3.29
CA ASN A 284 16.03 -2.21 -4.42
C ASN A 284 16.19 -3.31 -5.49
N GLY A 285 15.48 -4.42 -5.34
CA GLY A 285 15.41 -5.51 -6.30
C GLY A 285 14.18 -5.45 -7.22
N ASN A 286 13.73 -6.63 -7.68
CA ASN A 286 12.62 -6.76 -8.63
C ASN A 286 11.25 -6.36 -8.07
N TYR A 287 11.09 -6.37 -6.75
CA TYR A 287 9.85 -6.03 -6.04
C TYR A 287 10.02 -4.75 -5.21
N LYS A 288 10.84 -3.82 -5.67
CA LYS A 288 11.32 -2.64 -4.94
C LYS A 288 10.25 -1.76 -4.29
N ASP A 289 9.04 -1.74 -4.80
CA ASP A 289 7.96 -0.90 -4.27
C ASP A 289 7.05 -1.62 -3.26
N SER A 290 7.36 -2.90 -2.92
CA SER A 290 6.50 -3.73 -2.07
C SER A 290 6.51 -3.36 -0.59
N MET A 291 7.48 -2.56 -0.11
CA MET A 291 7.56 -2.12 1.28
C MET A 291 6.82 -0.80 1.57
N GLY A 292 6.19 -0.17 0.56
CA GLY A 292 5.53 1.13 0.72
C GLY A 292 4.40 1.10 1.76
N ASN A 293 3.52 0.11 1.69
CA ASN A 293 2.44 -0.04 2.66
C ASN A 293 2.95 -0.28 4.09
N PHE A 294 4.02 -1.05 4.24
CA PHE A 294 4.66 -1.25 5.55
C PHE A 294 5.18 0.08 6.12
N GLY A 295 5.83 0.89 5.30
CA GLY A 295 6.32 2.21 5.70
C GLY A 295 5.18 3.15 6.13
N ASN A 296 4.06 3.15 5.41
CA ASN A 296 2.87 3.94 5.74
C ASN A 296 2.25 3.47 7.07
N LEU A 297 2.06 2.16 7.24
CA LEU A 297 1.54 1.59 8.49
C LEU A 297 2.48 1.87 9.68
N ALA A 298 3.79 1.74 9.50
CA ALA A 298 4.76 2.08 10.54
C ALA A 298 4.65 3.55 10.97
N ALA A 299 4.41 4.46 10.02
CA ALA A 299 4.25 5.88 10.29
C ALA A 299 3.03 6.18 11.20
N GLU A 300 1.93 5.43 11.06
CA GLU A 300 0.75 5.55 11.93
C GLU A 300 1.06 5.27 13.41
N TYR A 301 2.12 4.49 13.67
CA TYR A 301 2.62 4.19 15.02
C TYR A 301 3.83 5.04 15.43
N SER A 302 4.06 6.17 14.79
CA SER A 302 5.24 7.03 15.04
C SER A 302 6.57 6.31 14.82
N VAL A 303 6.62 5.41 13.86
CA VAL A 303 7.80 4.64 13.49
C VAL A 303 8.25 5.03 12.08
N ARG A 304 9.53 5.35 11.92
CA ARG A 304 10.13 5.65 10.60
C ARG A 304 10.87 4.43 10.08
N THR A 305 10.55 4.01 8.88
CA THR A 305 11.38 3.04 8.14
C THR A 305 12.55 3.76 7.48
N VAL A 306 13.75 3.21 7.61
CA VAL A 306 14.98 3.76 7.04
C VAL A 306 15.65 2.70 6.19
N GLN A 307 15.76 2.97 4.90
CA GLN A 307 16.49 2.11 3.97
C GLN A 307 17.99 2.27 4.19
N LEU A 308 18.71 1.18 4.46
CA LEU A 308 20.14 1.11 4.70
C LEU A 308 20.83 0.59 3.41
N ASN A 309 21.38 1.51 2.61
CA ASN A 309 21.87 1.20 1.27
C ASN A 309 23.29 0.69 1.21
N THR A 310 24.05 0.87 2.30
CA THR A 310 25.45 0.46 2.40
C THR A 310 25.72 -0.27 3.71
N GLY A 311 26.76 -1.12 3.73
CA GLY A 311 27.22 -1.77 4.95
C GLY A 311 27.57 -0.77 6.07
N ASP A 312 28.14 0.38 5.72
CA ASP A 312 28.44 1.44 6.69
C ASP A 312 27.16 2.00 7.34
N GLU A 313 26.08 2.19 6.57
CA GLU A 313 24.78 2.61 7.09
C GLU A 313 24.17 1.54 8.00
N LEU A 314 24.30 0.26 7.65
CA LEU A 314 23.85 -0.86 8.50
C LEU A 314 24.64 -0.87 9.82
N LEU A 315 25.98 -0.76 9.76
CA LEU A 315 26.83 -0.68 10.95
C LEU A 315 26.51 0.53 11.83
N ALA A 316 26.20 1.67 11.23
CA ALA A 316 25.79 2.88 11.95
C ALA A 316 24.41 2.70 12.61
N ALA A 317 23.44 2.10 11.91
CA ALA A 317 22.11 1.82 12.44
C ALA A 317 22.15 0.88 13.66
N CYS A 318 22.98 -0.16 13.62
CA CYS A 318 23.20 -1.07 14.75
C CYS A 318 23.70 -0.36 16.03
N LYS A 319 24.37 0.78 15.90
CA LYS A 319 24.90 1.56 17.04
C LYS A 319 23.98 2.70 17.47
N ASN A 320 23.00 3.05 16.68
CA ASN A 320 22.13 4.19 16.95
C ASN A 320 20.93 3.76 17.80
N PRO A 321 20.75 4.28 19.03
CA PRO A 321 19.69 3.86 19.95
C PRO A 321 18.27 4.18 19.48
N LYS A 322 18.09 5.01 18.44
CA LYS A 322 16.78 5.26 17.80
C LYS A 322 16.29 4.05 17.00
N PHE A 323 17.19 3.22 16.47
CA PHE A 323 16.79 1.98 15.83
C PHE A 323 16.36 0.95 16.88
N LYS A 324 15.14 0.45 16.75
CA LYS A 324 14.57 -0.59 17.63
C LYS A 324 14.46 -1.93 16.94
N ALA A 325 14.40 -1.91 15.60
CA ALA A 325 14.41 -3.13 14.80
C ALA A 325 15.23 -2.94 13.52
N ILE A 326 15.79 -4.05 13.01
CA ILE A 326 16.44 -4.12 11.70
C ILE A 326 15.83 -5.33 10.96
N ILE A 327 15.34 -5.09 9.75
CA ILE A 327 14.82 -6.11 8.84
C ILE A 327 15.92 -6.47 7.85
N LEU A 328 16.26 -7.75 7.82
CA LEU A 328 17.24 -8.34 6.94
C LEU A 328 16.54 -9.42 6.10
N THR A 329 16.35 -9.16 4.83
CA THR A 329 15.87 -10.22 3.92
C THR A 329 17.06 -11.05 3.43
N ALA A 330 16.76 -12.20 2.83
CA ALA A 330 17.80 -13.02 2.23
C ALA A 330 18.60 -12.22 1.19
N PRO A 331 19.94 -12.24 1.22
CA PRO A 331 20.78 -11.55 0.24
C PRO A 331 20.52 -12.12 -1.15
N SER A 332 19.90 -11.33 -2.04
CA SER A 332 19.46 -11.85 -3.34
C SER A 332 20.61 -12.36 -4.21
N ARG A 333 20.41 -13.54 -4.78
CA ARG A 333 21.34 -14.18 -5.72
C ARG A 333 20.95 -13.95 -7.18
N ARG A 334 19.80 -13.35 -7.43
CA ARG A 334 19.29 -13.18 -8.80
C ARG A 334 19.31 -11.71 -9.25
N ASP A 335 19.46 -11.55 -10.55
CA ASP A 335 19.24 -10.31 -11.29
C ASP A 335 18.34 -10.66 -12.48
N ASP A 336 17.03 -10.45 -12.34
CA ASP A 336 15.98 -10.99 -13.20
C ASP A 336 16.10 -12.54 -13.31
N LYS A 337 16.47 -13.08 -14.44
CA LYS A 337 16.66 -14.53 -14.70
C LYS A 337 18.14 -14.94 -14.74
N LYS A 338 19.02 -14.14 -14.18
CA LYS A 338 20.46 -14.39 -14.15
C LYS A 338 20.95 -14.39 -12.71
N ILE A 339 22.14 -14.91 -12.51
CA ILE A 339 22.86 -14.75 -11.26
C ILE A 339 23.32 -13.30 -11.15
N ARG A 340 23.16 -12.73 -9.97
CA ARG A 340 23.79 -11.46 -9.60
C ARG A 340 25.29 -11.63 -9.45
N ASP A 341 26.06 -10.79 -10.12
CA ASP A 341 27.52 -10.80 -10.03
C ASP A 341 28.05 -9.35 -9.94
N PRO A 342 28.74 -8.95 -8.86
CA PRO A 342 28.94 -9.75 -7.65
C PRO A 342 27.65 -9.87 -6.81
N TYR A 343 27.49 -11.00 -6.12
CA TYR A 343 26.46 -11.18 -5.11
C TYR A 343 26.99 -10.79 -3.72
N ALA A 344 26.10 -10.40 -2.82
CA ALA A 344 26.45 -9.95 -1.47
C ALA A 344 26.52 -11.13 -0.49
N THR A 345 27.45 -11.03 0.46
CA THR A 345 27.57 -11.87 1.66
C THR A 345 27.78 -10.99 2.87
N TYR A 346 27.40 -11.46 4.06
CA TYR A 346 27.66 -10.70 5.29
C TYR A 346 29.12 -10.76 5.70
N SER A 347 29.71 -9.62 5.97
CA SER A 347 31.07 -9.54 6.54
C SER A 347 31.06 -9.84 8.05
N ASP A 348 32.22 -10.26 8.58
CA ASP A 348 32.38 -10.46 10.04
C ASP A 348 31.99 -9.24 10.87
N ALA A 349 32.24 -8.05 10.35
CA ALA A 349 31.89 -6.79 11.02
C ALA A 349 30.38 -6.57 11.11
N GLU A 350 29.65 -6.89 10.05
CA GLU A 350 28.18 -6.80 10.00
C GLU A 350 27.53 -7.87 10.88
N ILE A 351 28.01 -9.13 10.79
CA ILE A 351 27.55 -10.23 11.64
C ILE A 351 27.70 -9.84 13.11
N LYS A 352 28.87 -9.35 13.50
CA LYS A 352 29.11 -8.89 14.87
C LYS A 352 28.22 -7.72 15.27
N ALA A 353 28.07 -6.72 14.42
CA ALA A 353 27.27 -5.53 14.75
C ALA A 353 25.79 -5.88 14.94
N ILE A 354 25.24 -6.78 14.11
CA ILE A 354 23.85 -7.27 14.23
C ILE A 354 23.68 -8.09 15.51
N ALA A 355 24.66 -8.94 15.86
CA ALA A 355 24.62 -9.71 17.11
C ALA A 355 24.69 -8.80 18.33
N ASP A 356 25.58 -7.78 18.32
CA ASP A 356 25.69 -6.79 19.40
C ASP A 356 24.40 -5.97 19.55
N PHE A 357 23.79 -5.56 18.42
CA PHE A 357 22.50 -4.85 18.42
C PHE A 357 21.39 -5.69 19.05
N ASN A 358 21.29 -6.97 18.70
CA ASN A 358 20.34 -7.89 19.30
C ASN A 358 20.61 -8.09 20.80
N ALA A 359 21.87 -8.31 21.20
CA ALA A 359 22.27 -8.43 22.59
C ALA A 359 21.96 -7.18 23.43
N ALA A 360 21.96 -6.00 22.81
CA ALA A 360 21.56 -4.73 23.44
C ALA A 360 20.02 -4.54 23.53
N GLY A 361 19.23 -5.52 23.07
CA GLY A 361 17.76 -5.49 23.10
C GLY A 361 17.11 -5.02 21.81
N GLY A 362 17.86 -4.86 20.73
CA GLY A 362 17.33 -4.59 19.40
C GLY A 362 16.66 -5.82 18.80
N THR A 363 15.57 -5.60 18.08
CA THR A 363 14.85 -6.67 17.36
C THR A 363 15.47 -6.87 15.97
N VAL A 364 15.83 -8.11 15.67
CA VAL A 364 16.28 -8.50 14.33
C VAL A 364 15.21 -9.35 13.66
N ILE A 365 14.72 -8.90 12.51
CA ILE A 365 13.71 -9.62 11.72
C ILE A 365 14.42 -10.19 10.49
N LEU A 366 14.47 -11.51 10.40
CA LEU A 366 15.03 -12.22 9.26
C LEU A 366 13.91 -12.78 8.40
N ALA A 367 13.91 -12.48 7.11
CA ALA A 367 13.00 -13.06 6.15
C ALA A 367 13.79 -13.97 5.19
N GLY A 368 13.57 -15.28 5.29
CA GLY A 368 14.16 -16.27 4.40
C GLY A 368 13.46 -16.30 3.05
N TRP A 369 14.21 -16.61 2.02
CA TRP A 369 13.69 -16.78 0.67
C TRP A 369 13.93 -18.20 0.18
N SER A 370 13.09 -18.66 -0.74
CA SER A 370 13.20 -20.00 -1.31
C SER A 370 14.52 -20.19 -2.08
N ASP A 371 15.16 -21.34 -1.93
CA ASP A 371 16.31 -21.81 -2.71
C ASP A 371 16.06 -21.84 -4.23
N TYR A 372 14.78 -21.79 -4.66
CA TYR A 372 14.42 -21.65 -6.07
C TYR A 372 15.14 -20.48 -6.75
N TYR A 373 15.37 -19.39 -6.03
CA TYR A 373 16.05 -18.20 -6.55
C TYR A 373 17.56 -18.36 -6.65
N GLU A 374 18.12 -19.46 -6.17
CA GLU A 374 19.51 -19.88 -6.33
C GLU A 374 19.68 -20.89 -7.46
N SER A 375 18.59 -21.52 -7.92
CA SER A 375 18.60 -22.55 -8.96
C SER A 375 19.06 -22.06 -10.34
N TYR A 376 19.18 -20.76 -10.54
CA TYR A 376 19.69 -20.14 -11.77
C TYR A 376 21.22 -20.29 -11.94
N GLY A 377 21.91 -20.73 -10.90
CA GLY A 377 23.35 -20.88 -10.92
C GLY A 377 23.90 -21.94 -9.98
N SER A 378 25.18 -21.82 -9.69
CA SER A 378 25.88 -22.68 -8.75
C SER A 378 26.67 -21.80 -7.79
N PHE A 379 26.40 -21.95 -6.49
CA PHE A 379 27.06 -21.22 -5.41
C PHE A 379 27.79 -22.21 -4.48
N PRO A 380 28.89 -21.79 -3.82
CA PRO A 380 29.39 -22.52 -2.67
C PRO A 380 28.30 -22.66 -1.60
N ALA A 381 28.18 -23.78 -0.93
CA ALA A 381 27.15 -23.99 0.10
C ALA A 381 27.18 -22.92 1.23
N ALA A 382 28.35 -22.39 1.55
CA ALA A 382 28.49 -21.31 2.53
C ALA A 382 27.92 -19.96 2.06
N ASP A 383 27.73 -19.79 0.75
CA ASP A 383 27.24 -18.56 0.15
C ASP A 383 25.75 -18.63 -0.19
N HIS A 384 25.08 -19.74 0.07
CA HIS A 384 23.64 -19.84 -0.08
C HIS A 384 22.92 -18.84 0.84
N MET A 385 21.79 -18.31 0.40
CA MET A 385 21.04 -17.28 1.13
C MET A 385 20.73 -17.73 2.56
N ALA A 386 20.23 -18.96 2.71
CA ALA A 386 19.94 -19.55 4.03
C ALA A 386 21.21 -19.69 4.88
N ALA A 387 22.34 -20.11 4.30
CA ALA A 387 23.61 -20.22 5.01
C ALA A 387 24.09 -18.86 5.54
N GLN A 388 24.01 -17.81 4.74
CA GLN A 388 24.37 -16.45 5.14
C GLN A 388 23.49 -15.93 6.30
N GLN A 389 22.18 -16.14 6.23
CA GLN A 389 21.29 -15.74 7.33
C GLN A 389 21.51 -16.58 8.59
N ASN A 390 21.88 -17.84 8.45
CA ASN A 390 22.21 -18.71 9.56
C ASN A 390 23.51 -18.30 10.29
N LEU A 391 24.45 -17.59 9.63
CA LEU A 391 25.58 -16.97 10.32
C LEU A 391 25.10 -15.91 11.32
N LEU A 392 24.13 -15.09 10.94
CA LEU A 392 23.53 -14.09 11.81
C LEU A 392 22.80 -14.73 13.00
N LEU A 393 21.95 -15.72 12.73
CA LEU A 393 21.22 -16.47 13.77
C LEU A 393 22.18 -17.14 14.76
N ALA A 394 23.25 -17.75 14.28
CA ALA A 394 24.25 -18.36 15.12
C ALA A 394 25.01 -17.35 15.99
N ALA A 395 25.39 -16.21 15.40
CA ALA A 395 26.09 -15.13 16.12
C ALA A 395 25.23 -14.50 17.23
N MET A 396 23.91 -14.40 17.01
CA MET A 396 22.94 -13.98 18.02
C MET A 396 22.66 -15.05 19.09
N GLY A 397 23.19 -16.27 18.95
CA GLY A 397 22.90 -17.39 19.86
C GLY A 397 21.49 -17.98 19.70
N SER A 398 20.82 -17.70 18.59
CA SER A 398 19.49 -18.23 18.30
C SER A 398 19.52 -19.74 18.00
N SER A 399 18.51 -20.44 18.48
CA SER A 399 18.26 -21.84 18.11
C SER A 399 17.54 -21.98 16.76
N LEU A 400 17.08 -20.88 16.17
CA LEU A 400 16.42 -20.90 14.85
C LEU A 400 17.43 -21.03 13.71
N ARG A 401 17.01 -21.69 12.65
CA ARG A 401 17.74 -21.75 11.37
C ARG A 401 16.74 -21.66 10.22
N ILE A 402 17.12 -20.98 9.15
CA ILE A 402 16.41 -20.95 7.88
C ILE A 402 16.88 -22.14 7.04
N SER A 403 15.95 -22.87 6.48
CA SER A 403 16.25 -24.04 5.63
C SER A 403 16.57 -23.60 4.21
N ASP A 404 17.46 -24.33 3.58
CA ASP A 404 17.78 -24.17 2.16
C ASP A 404 16.77 -25.00 1.35
N ASP A 405 15.55 -24.44 1.17
CA ASP A 405 14.42 -25.11 0.55
C ASP A 405 13.35 -24.14 0.03
N ALA A 406 12.31 -24.69 -0.58
CA ALA A 406 11.08 -23.99 -0.94
C ALA A 406 9.88 -24.60 -0.21
N THR A 407 9.08 -23.80 0.46
CA THR A 407 7.83 -24.23 1.08
C THR A 407 6.71 -24.29 0.06
N LYS A 408 5.98 -25.43 0.02
CA LYS A 408 4.92 -25.73 -0.94
C LYS A 408 3.69 -26.33 -0.27
N ASP A 409 2.52 -26.16 -0.91
CA ASP A 409 1.26 -26.80 -0.52
C ASP A 409 0.30 -26.83 -1.70
N GLU A 410 -0.15 -28.01 -2.14
CA GLU A 410 -1.11 -28.14 -3.23
C GLU A 410 -2.57 -28.01 -2.76
N VAL A 411 -2.82 -28.17 -1.45
CA VAL A 411 -4.19 -28.19 -0.88
C VAL A 411 -4.57 -26.81 -0.38
N ARG A 412 -3.60 -26.08 0.22
CA ARG A 412 -3.82 -24.81 0.91
C ARG A 412 -3.05 -23.65 0.26
N SER A 413 -2.89 -23.71 -1.05
CA SER A 413 -2.32 -22.61 -1.82
C SER A 413 -3.36 -21.54 -2.17
N ALA A 414 -2.89 -20.38 -2.61
CA ALA A 414 -3.74 -19.23 -3.00
C ALA A 414 -4.74 -19.56 -4.10
N VAL A 415 -4.40 -20.52 -4.96
CA VAL A 415 -5.25 -21.03 -6.02
C VAL A 415 -5.11 -22.55 -6.01
N ASP A 416 -6.13 -23.22 -5.55
CA ASP A 416 -6.21 -24.67 -5.33
C ASP A 416 -5.34 -25.49 -6.30
N GLY A 417 -4.17 -25.92 -5.84
CA GLY A 417 -3.23 -26.76 -6.57
C GLY A 417 -2.46 -26.11 -7.74
N VAL A 418 -2.68 -24.83 -8.07
CA VAL A 418 -2.06 -24.21 -9.25
C VAL A 418 -0.81 -23.40 -8.88
N GLU A 419 -0.84 -22.65 -7.79
CA GLU A 419 0.30 -21.84 -7.33
C GLU A 419 0.82 -22.34 -5.99
N THR A 420 1.37 -23.51 -5.98
CA THR A 420 1.79 -24.27 -4.80
C THR A 420 2.81 -23.58 -3.89
N HIS A 421 3.37 -22.47 -4.32
CA HIS A 421 4.34 -21.64 -3.58
C HIS A 421 3.72 -20.33 -3.02
N ARG A 422 2.45 -20.04 -3.34
CA ARG A 422 1.68 -18.94 -2.76
C ARG A 422 0.78 -19.50 -1.67
N LEU A 423 1.20 -19.38 -0.44
CA LEU A 423 0.56 -20.03 0.70
C LEU A 423 -0.16 -19.00 1.56
N TYR A 424 -1.30 -19.40 2.11
CA TYR A 424 -2.04 -18.64 3.11
C TYR A 424 -2.23 -19.50 4.35
N PHE A 425 -1.54 -19.15 5.43
CA PHE A 425 -1.61 -19.86 6.70
C PHE A 425 -2.58 -19.17 7.65
N SER A 426 -3.37 -19.98 8.37
CA SER A 426 -4.31 -19.54 9.38
C SER A 426 -4.19 -20.28 10.71
N ASP A 427 -3.22 -21.18 10.83
CA ASP A 427 -2.95 -21.91 12.08
C ASP A 427 -2.03 -21.07 12.98
N TYR A 428 -2.63 -20.10 13.67
CA TYR A 428 -1.94 -19.17 14.54
C TYR A 428 -1.73 -19.75 15.94
N ASN A 429 -0.54 -19.57 16.50
CA ASN A 429 -0.31 -19.78 17.92
C ASN A 429 -0.91 -18.62 18.73
N MET A 430 -2.17 -18.75 19.13
CA MET A 430 -2.88 -17.69 19.85
C MET A 430 -2.28 -17.38 21.24
N ALA A 431 -1.38 -18.22 21.76
CA ALA A 431 -0.61 -17.92 22.98
C ALA A 431 0.56 -16.94 22.71
N ASN A 432 0.95 -16.76 21.46
CA ASN A 432 2.01 -15.81 21.11
C ASN A 432 1.44 -14.37 21.13
N PRO A 433 2.07 -13.42 21.86
CA PRO A 433 1.56 -12.05 21.99
C PRO A 433 1.54 -11.27 20.65
N LEU A 434 2.31 -11.68 19.64
CA LEU A 434 2.28 -11.08 18.29
C LEU A 434 0.96 -11.37 17.56
N ASN A 435 0.22 -12.39 17.96
CA ASN A 435 -1.09 -12.73 17.40
C ASN A 435 -2.26 -12.05 18.14
N LYS A 436 -1.97 -11.10 19.02
CA LYS A 436 -3.01 -10.35 19.71
C LYS A 436 -3.82 -9.53 18.71
N GLY A 437 -5.11 -9.82 18.62
CA GLY A 437 -6.03 -9.13 17.73
C GLY A 437 -6.22 -9.81 16.36
N VAL A 438 -5.47 -10.88 16.07
CA VAL A 438 -5.74 -11.71 14.88
C VAL A 438 -7.11 -12.37 15.03
N ILE A 439 -7.93 -12.23 13.99
CA ILE A 439 -9.28 -12.80 13.95
C ILE A 439 -9.19 -14.22 13.37
N VAL A 440 -9.60 -15.22 14.15
CA VAL A 440 -9.69 -16.61 13.71
C VAL A 440 -11.07 -17.12 14.05
N ASP A 441 -11.78 -17.64 13.06
CA ASP A 441 -13.06 -18.31 13.21
C ASP A 441 -12.83 -19.83 13.13
N ASP A 442 -13.11 -20.54 14.22
CA ASP A 442 -12.90 -22.00 14.31
C ASP A 442 -13.81 -22.81 13.38
N ASP A 443 -14.97 -22.25 13.02
CA ASP A 443 -15.93 -22.88 12.10
C ASP A 443 -15.54 -22.65 10.63
N HIS A 444 -14.80 -21.55 10.35
CA HIS A 444 -14.37 -21.15 9.02
C HIS A 444 -12.87 -20.83 8.96
N PRO A 445 -12.00 -21.77 9.40
CA PRO A 445 -10.57 -21.49 9.62
C PRO A 445 -9.77 -21.17 8.34
N TYR A 446 -10.36 -21.40 7.16
CA TYR A 446 -9.69 -21.16 5.88
C TYR A 446 -10.40 -20.14 4.98
N ASP A 447 -11.53 -19.61 5.44
CA ASP A 447 -12.27 -18.60 4.69
C ASP A 447 -11.77 -17.19 5.06
N LYS A 448 -11.31 -16.45 4.03
CA LYS A 448 -10.78 -15.09 4.20
C LYS A 448 -11.79 -14.09 4.77
N MET A 449 -13.09 -14.39 4.67
CA MET A 449 -14.15 -13.53 5.19
C MET A 449 -14.25 -13.61 6.72
N TYR A 450 -13.88 -14.74 7.31
CA TYR A 450 -14.05 -15.00 8.73
C TYR A 450 -12.73 -15.14 9.49
N THR A 451 -11.66 -15.55 8.79
CA THR A 451 -10.35 -15.80 9.40
C THR A 451 -9.26 -15.03 8.67
N GLU A 452 -8.47 -14.25 9.41
CA GLU A 452 -7.27 -13.62 8.88
C GLU A 452 -6.23 -14.67 8.47
N ARG A 453 -5.48 -14.37 7.42
CA ARG A 453 -4.52 -15.30 6.86
C ARG A 453 -3.15 -14.64 6.68
N PHE A 454 -2.12 -15.34 7.13
CA PHE A 454 -0.74 -14.95 6.89
C PHE A 454 -0.30 -15.41 5.49
N SER A 455 0.13 -14.45 4.66
CA SER A 455 0.62 -14.74 3.31
C SER A 455 2.10 -15.14 3.34
N HIS A 456 2.43 -16.30 2.78
CA HIS A 456 3.79 -16.79 2.62
C HIS A 456 4.03 -17.12 1.15
N TYR A 457 4.82 -16.30 0.47
CA TYR A 457 5.04 -16.40 -0.96
C TYR A 457 6.51 -16.64 -1.30
N GLY A 458 6.82 -17.83 -1.82
CA GLY A 458 8.18 -18.20 -2.24
C GLY A 458 9.19 -18.15 -1.09
N GLY A 459 8.79 -18.50 0.12
CA GLY A 459 9.66 -18.53 1.29
C GLY A 459 10.28 -19.89 1.56
N ALA A 460 11.31 -19.89 2.38
CA ALA A 460 11.96 -21.07 2.94
C ALA A 460 11.25 -21.52 4.22
N SER A 461 11.45 -22.78 4.62
CA SER A 461 11.05 -23.27 5.93
C SER A 461 12.06 -22.87 7.02
N VAL A 462 11.63 -22.98 8.29
CA VAL A 462 12.48 -22.71 9.46
C VAL A 462 12.58 -23.97 10.31
N TYR A 463 13.72 -24.21 10.92
CA TYR A 463 13.93 -25.32 11.84
C TYR A 463 14.69 -24.86 13.09
N VAL A 464 14.73 -25.72 14.10
CA VAL A 464 15.45 -25.46 15.35
C VAL A 464 16.63 -26.41 15.52
N VAL A 465 17.66 -25.91 16.21
CA VAL A 465 18.85 -26.68 16.56
C VAL A 465 19.01 -26.76 18.08
N ASP A 466 19.63 -27.83 18.56
CA ASP A 466 20.05 -27.98 19.96
C ASP A 466 21.28 -27.12 20.28
N ALA A 467 21.75 -27.21 21.54
CA ALA A 467 22.93 -26.48 22.00
C ALA A 467 24.24 -26.83 21.25
N ASN A 468 24.28 -27.94 20.52
CA ASN A 468 25.41 -28.36 19.72
C ASN A 468 25.26 -27.94 18.24
N GLY A 469 24.17 -27.25 17.89
CA GLY A 469 23.85 -26.88 16.51
C GLY A 469 23.24 -27.99 15.68
N THR A 470 22.81 -29.11 16.31
CA THR A 470 22.20 -30.25 15.62
C THR A 470 20.69 -30.03 15.48
N PRO A 471 20.11 -30.23 14.28
CA PRO A 471 18.66 -30.14 14.10
C PRO A 471 17.89 -31.04 15.06
N THR A 472 16.82 -30.50 15.64
CA THR A 472 15.98 -31.20 16.62
C THR A 472 14.50 -30.90 16.39
N SER A 473 13.63 -31.90 16.67
CA SER A 473 12.17 -31.72 16.65
C SER A 473 11.64 -31.12 17.94
N LYS A 474 12.45 -31.03 19.00
CA LYS A 474 12.05 -30.44 20.26
C LYS A 474 12.20 -28.92 20.21
N LEU A 475 11.09 -28.22 20.30
CA LEU A 475 11.07 -26.77 20.36
C LEU A 475 11.70 -26.27 21.69
N PRO A 476 12.74 -25.43 21.64
CA PRO A 476 13.30 -24.81 22.85
C PRO A 476 12.32 -23.83 23.50
N ASP A 477 12.38 -23.65 24.81
CA ASP A 477 11.53 -22.70 25.55
C ASP A 477 11.75 -21.23 25.12
N THR A 478 12.87 -20.95 24.47
CA THR A 478 13.22 -19.62 23.92
C THR A 478 12.60 -19.35 22.55
N VAL A 479 11.95 -20.34 21.94
CA VAL A 479 11.33 -20.23 20.61
C VAL A 479 9.81 -20.33 20.77
N SER A 480 9.12 -19.28 20.34
CA SER A 480 7.65 -19.25 20.33
C SER A 480 7.17 -19.08 18.89
N PRO A 481 6.53 -20.10 18.30
CA PRO A 481 5.94 -19.98 16.98
C PRO A 481 4.87 -18.89 16.93
N VAL A 482 4.75 -18.22 15.79
CA VAL A 482 3.67 -17.25 15.51
C VAL A 482 2.59 -17.90 14.68
N VAL A 483 2.98 -18.51 13.56
CA VAL A 483 2.07 -19.18 12.60
C VAL A 483 2.69 -20.51 12.20
N TYR A 484 1.86 -21.54 12.09
CA TYR A 484 2.28 -22.87 11.65
C TYR A 484 1.92 -23.09 10.16
N GLY A 485 2.71 -23.89 9.49
CA GLY A 485 2.32 -24.52 8.23
C GLY A 485 1.16 -25.50 8.44
N HIS A 486 0.35 -25.69 7.42
CA HIS A 486 -0.73 -26.69 7.46
C HIS A 486 -0.16 -28.12 7.41
N ALA A 487 -0.97 -29.11 7.79
CA ALA A 487 -0.58 -30.52 7.74
C ALA A 487 -0.23 -31.02 6.32
N THR A 488 -0.67 -30.30 5.28
CA THR A 488 -0.39 -30.57 3.87
C THR A 488 0.84 -29.83 3.35
N THR A 489 1.39 -28.90 4.13
CA THR A 489 2.58 -28.12 3.75
C THR A 489 3.83 -28.99 3.81
N TYR A 490 4.66 -28.89 2.79
CA TYR A 490 5.92 -29.63 2.69
C TYR A 490 7.06 -28.72 2.19
N SER A 491 8.30 -29.17 2.36
CA SER A 491 9.47 -28.52 1.80
C SER A 491 9.96 -29.25 0.55
N MET A 492 10.47 -28.49 -0.42
CA MET A 492 11.04 -28.99 -1.65
C MET A 492 12.41 -28.37 -1.86
N ASP A 493 13.39 -29.20 -2.20
CA ASP A 493 14.69 -28.73 -2.63
C ASP A 493 14.62 -28.31 -4.10
N SER A 494 15.05 -27.10 -4.42
CA SER A 494 14.99 -26.56 -5.78
C SER A 494 16.36 -26.46 -6.45
N ASP A 495 17.46 -26.47 -5.70
CA ASP A 495 18.80 -26.22 -6.21
C ASP A 495 19.79 -27.41 -6.05
N GLY A 496 19.42 -28.40 -5.27
CA GLY A 496 20.23 -29.59 -5.01
C GLY A 496 21.07 -29.50 -3.74
N VAL A 497 20.80 -28.56 -2.85
CA VAL A 497 21.46 -28.39 -1.56
C VAL A 497 20.45 -28.57 -0.42
N GLY A 498 20.66 -29.55 0.41
CA GLY A 498 19.80 -29.83 1.54
C GLY A 498 20.23 -29.14 2.83
N VAL A 499 19.44 -29.37 3.89
CA VAL A 499 19.72 -28.86 5.24
C VAL A 499 21.16 -29.15 5.65
N GLY A 500 21.88 -28.13 6.12
CA GLY A 500 23.29 -28.26 6.52
C GLY A 500 24.27 -28.40 5.35
N GLY A 501 23.85 -28.07 4.13
CA GLY A 501 24.70 -28.11 2.94
C GLY A 501 24.90 -29.53 2.35
N ALA A 502 24.05 -30.49 2.71
CA ALA A 502 24.12 -31.83 2.14
C ALA A 502 23.61 -31.85 0.69
N ALA A 503 24.33 -32.46 -0.23
CA ALA A 503 23.86 -32.62 -1.61
C ALA A 503 22.63 -33.54 -1.67
N VAL A 504 21.55 -33.02 -2.28
CA VAL A 504 20.30 -33.75 -2.52
C VAL A 504 19.89 -33.61 -3.99
N PRO A 505 19.01 -34.47 -4.53
CA PRO A 505 18.50 -34.28 -5.88
C PRO A 505 17.69 -32.99 -5.99
N LYS A 506 17.91 -32.21 -7.04
CA LYS A 506 17.08 -31.02 -7.34
C LYS A 506 15.61 -31.43 -7.46
N TYR A 507 14.71 -30.56 -6.95
CA TYR A 507 13.26 -30.78 -6.93
C TYR A 507 12.82 -32.04 -6.18
N ALA A 508 13.66 -32.58 -5.29
CA ALA A 508 13.24 -33.65 -4.40
C ALA A 508 12.28 -33.11 -3.33
N TYR A 509 11.16 -33.80 -3.13
CA TYR A 509 10.26 -33.52 -2.02
C TYR A 509 10.92 -34.00 -0.73
N LYS A 510 10.89 -33.16 0.29
CA LYS A 510 11.31 -33.51 1.64
C LYS A 510 10.03 -33.64 2.47
N GLU A 511 9.89 -34.74 3.20
CA GLU A 511 8.87 -34.81 4.24
C GLU A 511 9.18 -33.72 5.27
N ASN A 512 8.23 -32.81 5.46
CA ASN A 512 8.33 -31.83 6.51
C ASN A 512 7.72 -32.44 7.78
N ASP A 513 8.53 -33.23 8.52
CA ASP A 513 8.14 -33.78 9.82
C ASP A 513 7.86 -32.71 10.88
N THR A 514 8.20 -31.50 10.54
CA THR A 514 7.99 -30.35 11.38
C THR A 514 6.97 -29.49 10.66
N ARG A 515 5.76 -29.41 11.18
CA ARG A 515 4.76 -28.38 10.87
C ARG A 515 5.32 -27.01 11.25
N LEU A 516 6.49 -26.69 10.68
CA LEU A 516 7.30 -25.60 11.15
C LEU A 516 6.88 -24.31 10.52
N MET A 517 6.47 -23.55 11.40
CA MET A 517 6.74 -22.14 11.57
C MET A 517 7.01 -21.42 10.28
N VAL A 518 6.03 -20.69 9.89
CA VAL A 518 6.21 -19.64 8.88
C VAL A 518 6.89 -18.43 9.51
N MET A 519 6.71 -18.26 10.83
CA MET A 519 7.39 -17.23 11.62
C MET A 519 7.63 -17.71 13.05
N ALA A 520 8.79 -17.45 13.58
CA ALA A 520 9.18 -17.74 14.95
C ALA A 520 9.89 -16.55 15.60
#